data_3b9f3fb77ba8a11ad84013f4b2ae1117
#
_entry.id   3b9f3fb77ba8a11ad84013f4b2ae1117
#
_cell.length_a   1.000
_cell.length_b   1.000
_cell.length_c   1.000
_cell.angle_alpha   90.00
_cell.angle_beta   90.00
_cell.angle_gamma   90.00
#
_symmetry.space_group_name_H-M   'P 1'
#
loop_
_entity.id
_entity.type
_entity.pdbx_description
1 polymer ?
#
loop_
_entity_poly.entity_id
_entity_poly.type
_entity_poly.pdbx_seq_one_letter_code
_entity_poly.pdbx_strand_id
1 'polypeptide(L)'
;MVDRDHRPVERDGLVAELRFGARLGETERAGLAESKARPTPHEAEEREARGRELRAAQDLARRRRRQAILASAAAAIILVLGGAATWMFRELAATREGQVAQLEYENSVLSRLLRQEYQQRFDSAKVSPARQEIVAQSVRKILGNRARYERITKSMTMPWYFLAIIHGLEADFRFDSHLHNGDPLTGRTVRVPAGRPARGTPPFSWEESAMDAIAVNRYDKWNDWSIAGMLIVWERYNGLGYRQYGIYSPYVWACTDLYAKGRYVADGRFEANAESRQCGAVAMLKGLIATGSVSPPAGPK
;
A
#
# COMPACT_ATOMS: atom_id res chain seq x y z
N MET A 1 9.88 7.89 -50.05
CA MET A 1 10.86 7.97 -51.11
C MET A 1 12.15 7.39 -50.57
N VAL A 2 12.33 6.15 -50.97
CA VAL A 2 13.54 5.47 -51.46
C VAL A 2 14.58 5.18 -50.35
N ASP A 3 15.15 4.02 -50.17
CA ASP A 3 15.25 2.82 -51.02
C ASP A 3 15.68 1.58 -50.20
N ARG A 4 15.31 0.47 -50.68
CA ARG A 4 15.69 -0.87 -50.23
C ARG A 4 17.14 -1.15 -50.62
N ASP A 5 17.86 -1.90 -49.83
CA ASP A 5 18.85 -2.84 -50.35
C ASP A 5 18.92 -4.11 -49.51
N HIS A 6 18.32 -5.14 -50.05
CA HIS A 6 18.46 -6.52 -49.66
C HIS A 6 19.67 -7.08 -50.42
N ARG A 7 20.68 -7.65 -49.72
CA ARG A 7 21.57 -8.62 -50.31
C ARG A 7 21.59 -9.91 -49.49
N PRO A 8 21.43 -11.07 -50.15
CA PRO A 8 21.54 -12.37 -49.50
C PRO A 8 23.02 -12.76 -49.40
N VAL A 9 23.39 -13.28 -48.23
CA VAL A 9 24.70 -13.95 -48.06
C VAL A 9 24.54 -15.40 -48.44
N GLU A 10 25.23 -15.74 -49.52
CA GLU A 10 25.42 -17.09 -50.03
C GLU A 10 26.04 -18.02 -48.99
N ARG A 11 25.40 -19.19 -48.84
CA ARG A 11 25.99 -20.37 -48.24
C ARG A 11 26.61 -21.17 -49.37
N ASP A 12 27.91 -21.12 -49.47
CA ASP A 12 28.65 -22.10 -50.25
C ASP A 12 29.90 -22.54 -49.50
N GLY A 13 30.03 -23.88 -49.48
CA GLY A 13 31.33 -24.52 -49.42
C GLY A 13 31.75 -25.12 -48.10
N LEU A 14 31.57 -26.40 -47.91
CA LEU A 14 32.64 -27.36 -47.70
C LEU A 14 32.05 -28.75 -47.49
N VAL A 15 31.77 -29.47 -48.63
CA VAL A 15 31.75 -30.93 -48.64
C VAL A 15 33.08 -31.33 -49.19
N ALA A 16 34.05 -31.58 -48.35
CA ALA A 16 35.30 -32.20 -48.73
C ALA A 16 35.12 -33.72 -48.67
N GLU A 17 35.02 -34.32 -49.87
CA GLU A 17 35.17 -35.74 -50.10
C GLU A 17 36.55 -36.23 -49.66
N LEU A 18 36.59 -37.11 -48.67
CA LEU A 18 37.74 -37.96 -48.44
C LEU A 18 37.44 -39.35 -49.00
N ARG A 19 37.61 -39.49 -50.31
CA ARG A 19 37.83 -40.81 -50.96
C ARG A 19 39.33 -41.17 -50.86
N PHE A 20 39.67 -41.99 -49.88
CA PHE A 20 40.97 -42.65 -49.84
C PHE A 20 40.74 -44.15 -50.28
N GLY A 21 40.92 -44.42 -51.55
CA GLY A 21 40.97 -45.76 -52.08
C GLY A 21 42.35 -46.36 -51.81
N ALA A 22 42.44 -47.20 -50.82
CA ALA A 22 43.61 -48.07 -50.66
C ALA A 22 43.41 -49.36 -51.45
N ARG A 23 44.09 -49.46 -52.57
CA ARG A 23 44.39 -50.75 -53.21
C ARG A 23 45.44 -51.47 -52.35
N LEU A 24 45.04 -52.47 -51.62
CA LEU A 24 45.95 -53.38 -51.00
C LEU A 24 46.10 -54.63 -51.93
N GLY A 25 47.35 -54.97 -52.22
CA GLY A 25 47.75 -55.94 -53.21
C GLY A 25 47.40 -57.39 -52.84
N GLU A 26 47.27 -58.15 -53.90
CA GLU A 26 46.89 -59.58 -53.92
C GLU A 26 47.92 -60.53 -53.30
N THR A 27 48.96 -60.05 -52.65
CA THR A 27 50.05 -60.90 -52.10
C THR A 27 49.90 -61.30 -50.64
N GLU A 28 48.86 -60.86 -49.91
CA GLU A 28 48.67 -61.21 -48.51
C GLU A 28 47.58 -62.26 -48.23
N ARG A 29 47.00 -62.87 -49.25
CA ARG A 29 45.96 -63.89 -49.06
C ARG A 29 46.51 -65.36 -48.90
N ALA A 30 47.81 -65.56 -48.94
CA ALA A 30 48.37 -66.91 -48.89
C ALA A 30 48.88 -67.32 -47.47
N GLY A 31 48.77 -66.45 -46.44
CA GLY A 31 49.38 -66.72 -45.12
C GLY A 31 48.43 -67.06 -43.98
N LEU A 32 47.12 -67.13 -44.25
CA LEU A 32 46.13 -67.34 -43.17
C LEU A 32 45.34 -68.63 -43.23
N ALA A 33 45.98 -69.68 -43.68
CA ALA A 33 45.43 -71.04 -43.58
C ALA A 33 46.15 -71.87 -42.50
N GLU A 34 46.35 -71.21 -41.32
CA GLU A 34 46.91 -71.91 -40.15
C GLU A 34 45.85 -72.14 -39.08
N SER A 35 45.57 -73.40 -38.85
CA SER A 35 45.10 -73.99 -37.63
C SER A 35 43.79 -73.45 -37.03
N LYS A 36 42.66 -73.88 -37.58
CA LYS A 36 41.43 -74.01 -36.77
C LYS A 36 41.56 -75.23 -35.87
N ALA A 37 42.49 -75.22 -34.92
CA ALA A 37 42.44 -76.11 -33.77
C ALA A 37 41.16 -75.74 -32.99
N ARG A 38 40.26 -76.67 -32.73
CA ARG A 38 39.13 -76.44 -31.83
C ARG A 38 39.68 -76.08 -30.48
N PRO A 39 39.25 -74.99 -29.91
CA PRO A 39 39.72 -74.54 -28.57
C PRO A 39 39.49 -75.65 -27.58
N THR A 40 40.44 -75.86 -26.69
CA THR A 40 40.25 -76.79 -25.57
C THR A 40 39.04 -76.36 -24.72
N PRO A 41 38.40 -77.32 -24.05
CA PRO A 41 37.26 -76.95 -23.20
C PRO A 41 37.56 -75.81 -22.24
N HIS A 42 38.75 -75.73 -21.69
CA HIS A 42 39.23 -74.68 -20.82
C HIS A 42 39.33 -73.28 -21.53
N GLU A 43 39.92 -73.26 -22.71
CA GLU A 43 40.02 -72.03 -23.52
C GLU A 43 38.62 -71.52 -23.98
N ALA A 44 37.72 -72.45 -24.26
CA ALA A 44 36.34 -72.09 -24.58
C ALA A 44 35.61 -71.47 -23.43
N GLU A 45 35.75 -72.00 -22.17
CA GLU A 45 35.21 -71.44 -20.94
C GLU A 45 35.80 -70.06 -20.61
N GLU A 46 37.13 -69.92 -20.77
CA GLU A 46 37.78 -68.62 -20.59
C GLU A 46 37.29 -67.56 -21.60
N ARG A 47 37.13 -67.94 -22.84
CA ARG A 47 36.58 -67.00 -23.86
C ARG A 47 35.15 -66.64 -23.58
N GLU A 48 34.32 -67.54 -23.13
CA GLU A 48 32.99 -67.27 -22.73
C GLU A 48 32.91 -66.38 -21.44
N ALA A 49 33.78 -66.64 -20.46
CA ALA A 49 33.89 -65.84 -19.26
C ALA A 49 34.30 -64.40 -19.59
N ARG A 50 35.35 -64.20 -20.37
CA ARG A 50 35.77 -62.86 -20.87
C ARG A 50 34.68 -62.20 -21.70
N GLY A 51 33.97 -62.98 -22.55
CA GLY A 51 32.84 -62.48 -23.33
C GLY A 51 31.67 -62.01 -22.42
N ARG A 52 31.40 -62.71 -21.28
CA ARG A 52 30.40 -62.25 -20.28
C ARG A 52 30.83 -60.98 -19.54
N GLU A 53 32.10 -60.94 -19.10
CA GLU A 53 32.67 -59.75 -18.46
C GLU A 53 32.65 -58.53 -19.41
N LEU A 54 33.02 -58.68 -20.66
CA LEU A 54 33.01 -57.60 -21.65
C LEU A 54 31.58 -57.08 -21.89
N ARG A 55 30.62 -57.99 -22.02
CA ARG A 55 29.20 -57.62 -22.15
C ARG A 55 28.69 -56.89 -20.91
N ALA A 56 28.99 -57.41 -19.71
CA ALA A 56 28.62 -56.75 -18.47
C ALA A 56 29.23 -55.34 -18.33
N ALA A 57 30.51 -55.19 -18.69
CA ALA A 57 31.19 -53.90 -18.72
C ALA A 57 30.56 -52.93 -19.72
N GLN A 58 30.22 -53.40 -20.91
CA GLN A 58 29.54 -52.61 -21.94
C GLN A 58 28.14 -52.18 -21.49
N ASP A 59 27.38 -53.08 -20.87
CA ASP A 59 26.05 -52.74 -20.35
C ASP A 59 26.10 -51.75 -19.18
N LEU A 60 27.09 -51.89 -18.29
CA LEU A 60 27.33 -50.93 -17.23
C LEU A 60 27.71 -49.54 -17.80
N ALA A 61 28.59 -49.51 -18.81
CA ALA A 61 28.98 -48.28 -19.49
C ALA A 61 27.79 -47.62 -20.19
N ARG A 62 26.92 -48.40 -20.84
CA ARG A 62 25.66 -47.91 -21.45
C ARG A 62 24.71 -47.37 -20.42
N ARG A 63 24.53 -48.03 -19.27
CA ARG A 63 23.70 -47.56 -18.16
C ARG A 63 24.22 -46.25 -17.59
N ARG A 64 25.54 -46.16 -17.31
CA ARG A 64 26.17 -44.92 -16.82
C ARG A 64 26.00 -43.74 -17.80
N ARG A 65 26.20 -44.02 -19.10
CA ARG A 65 26.01 -42.99 -20.14
C ARG A 65 24.56 -42.51 -20.20
N ARG A 66 23.59 -43.45 -20.14
CA ARG A 66 22.15 -43.05 -20.08
C ARG A 66 21.84 -42.22 -18.83
N GLN A 67 22.32 -42.61 -17.67
CA GLN A 67 22.13 -41.86 -16.43
C GLN A 67 22.75 -40.46 -16.50
N ALA A 68 23.98 -40.36 -17.07
CA ALA A 68 24.61 -39.06 -17.27
C ALA A 68 23.80 -38.14 -18.20
N ILE A 69 23.29 -38.69 -19.31
CA ILE A 69 22.45 -37.93 -20.24
C ILE A 69 21.16 -37.46 -19.56
N LEU A 70 20.50 -38.35 -18.82
CA LEU A 70 19.26 -38.00 -18.08
C LEU A 70 19.53 -36.96 -17.00
N ALA A 71 20.63 -37.08 -16.26
CA ALA A 71 21.03 -36.10 -15.24
C ALA A 71 21.33 -34.72 -15.87
N SER A 72 22.03 -34.70 -17.00
CA SER A 72 22.33 -33.47 -17.73
C SER A 72 21.05 -32.80 -18.28
N ALA A 73 20.13 -33.60 -18.81
CA ALA A 73 18.86 -33.11 -19.31
C ALA A 73 18.00 -32.54 -18.16
N ALA A 74 17.95 -33.20 -17.00
CA ALA A 74 17.25 -32.73 -15.82
C ALA A 74 17.88 -31.42 -15.31
N ALA A 75 19.19 -31.31 -15.22
CA ALA A 75 19.88 -30.08 -14.83
C ALA A 75 19.58 -28.92 -15.80
N ALA A 76 19.57 -29.17 -17.10
CA ALA A 76 19.22 -28.15 -18.09
C ALA A 76 17.78 -27.68 -17.93
N ILE A 77 16.82 -28.57 -17.68
CA ILE A 77 15.41 -28.23 -17.42
C ILE A 77 15.30 -27.36 -16.17
N ILE A 78 15.98 -27.73 -15.09
CA ILE A 78 15.97 -26.94 -13.84
C ILE A 78 16.52 -25.54 -14.07
N LEU A 79 17.60 -25.39 -14.84
CA LEU A 79 18.17 -24.07 -15.16
C LEU A 79 17.22 -23.22 -16.01
N VAL A 80 16.55 -23.81 -16.98
CA VAL A 80 15.57 -23.11 -17.84
C VAL A 80 14.35 -22.69 -17.02
N LEU A 81 13.80 -23.58 -16.19
CA LEU A 81 12.65 -23.27 -15.34
C LEU A 81 13.01 -22.24 -14.27
N GLY A 82 14.19 -22.33 -13.66
CA GLY A 82 14.70 -21.36 -12.71
C GLY A 82 14.92 -19.98 -13.36
N GLY A 83 15.48 -19.95 -14.57
CA GLY A 83 15.62 -18.70 -15.34
C GLY A 83 14.28 -18.06 -15.70
N ALA A 84 13.33 -18.86 -16.18
CA ALA A 84 11.99 -18.39 -16.50
C ALA A 84 11.24 -17.88 -15.25
N ALA A 85 11.35 -18.57 -14.13
CA ALA A 85 10.75 -18.14 -12.88
C ALA A 85 11.36 -16.81 -12.39
N THR A 86 12.68 -16.67 -12.40
CA THR A 86 13.34 -15.42 -11.99
C THR A 86 12.98 -14.25 -12.90
N TRP A 87 12.90 -14.48 -14.20
CA TRP A 87 12.45 -13.47 -15.15
C TRP A 87 11.00 -13.05 -14.88
N MET A 88 10.11 -14.00 -14.69
CA MET A 88 8.70 -13.74 -14.38
C MET A 88 8.52 -12.97 -13.05
N PHE A 89 9.29 -13.33 -12.02
CA PHE A 89 9.25 -12.59 -10.74
C PHE A 89 9.76 -11.15 -10.88
N ARG A 90 10.80 -10.91 -11.67
CA ARG A 90 11.30 -9.56 -11.95
C ARG A 90 10.28 -8.72 -12.71
N GLU A 91 9.65 -9.29 -13.73
CA GLU A 91 8.60 -8.62 -14.50
C GLU A 91 7.39 -8.27 -13.62
N LEU A 92 6.95 -9.21 -12.77
CA LEU A 92 5.86 -8.98 -11.83
C LEU A 92 6.20 -7.90 -10.78
N ALA A 93 7.44 -7.89 -10.29
CA ALA A 93 7.91 -6.87 -9.36
C ALA A 93 7.93 -5.48 -10.01
N ALA A 94 8.50 -5.35 -11.22
CA ALA A 94 8.53 -4.09 -11.97
C ALA A 94 7.12 -3.55 -12.26
N THR A 95 6.18 -4.45 -12.62
CA THR A 95 4.78 -4.07 -12.83
C THR A 95 4.11 -3.55 -11.56
N ARG A 96 4.37 -4.20 -10.41
CA ARG A 96 3.85 -3.74 -9.11
C ARG A 96 4.43 -2.41 -8.70
N GLU A 97 5.72 -2.21 -8.86
CA GLU A 97 6.38 -0.92 -8.54
C GLU A 97 5.80 0.21 -9.41
N GLY A 98 5.58 -0.03 -10.71
CA GLY A 98 4.92 0.91 -11.60
C GLY A 98 3.49 1.24 -11.17
N GLN A 99 2.70 0.24 -10.75
CA GLN A 99 1.35 0.44 -10.25
C GLN A 99 1.33 1.23 -8.94
N VAL A 100 2.24 0.94 -8.01
CA VAL A 100 2.37 1.68 -6.74
C VAL A 100 2.73 3.13 -7.02
N ALA A 101 3.72 3.41 -7.87
CA ALA A 101 4.13 4.76 -8.24
C ALA A 101 2.98 5.54 -8.91
N GLN A 102 2.21 4.90 -9.77
CA GLN A 102 1.03 5.50 -10.39
C GLN A 102 -0.04 5.87 -9.35
N LEU A 103 -0.35 4.97 -8.44
CA LEU A 103 -1.32 5.22 -7.35
C LEU A 103 -0.85 6.32 -6.41
N GLU A 104 0.44 6.38 -6.08
CA GLU A 104 1.03 7.44 -5.26
C GLU A 104 0.91 8.80 -5.97
N TYR A 105 1.19 8.86 -7.26
CA TYR A 105 1.01 10.07 -8.06
C TYR A 105 -0.44 10.53 -8.07
N GLU A 106 -1.40 9.64 -8.39
CA GLU A 106 -2.83 9.94 -8.39
C GLU A 106 -3.31 10.44 -7.02
N ASN A 107 -2.92 9.75 -5.93
CA ASN A 107 -3.24 10.17 -4.57
C ASN A 107 -2.65 11.55 -4.24
N SER A 108 -1.45 11.86 -4.72
CA SER A 108 -0.82 13.17 -4.52
C SER A 108 -1.58 14.29 -5.24
N VAL A 109 -2.05 14.02 -6.47
CA VAL A 109 -2.86 14.97 -7.26
C VAL A 109 -4.22 15.19 -6.59
N LEU A 110 -4.92 14.11 -6.23
CA LEU A 110 -6.22 14.19 -5.55
C LEU A 110 -6.10 14.92 -4.21
N SER A 111 -5.04 14.66 -3.44
CA SER A 111 -4.78 15.38 -2.19
C SER A 111 -4.59 16.87 -2.40
N ARG A 112 -3.86 17.29 -3.43
CA ARG A 112 -3.66 18.72 -3.75
C ARG A 112 -4.97 19.37 -4.17
N LEU A 113 -5.74 18.74 -5.06
CA LEU A 113 -7.03 19.24 -5.51
C LEU A 113 -8.00 19.39 -4.33
N LEU A 114 -8.05 18.40 -3.45
CA LEU A 114 -8.89 18.43 -2.26
C LEU A 114 -8.49 19.57 -1.31
N ARG A 115 -7.19 19.79 -1.08
CA ARG A 115 -6.70 20.92 -0.27
C ARG A 115 -7.06 22.26 -0.88
N GLN A 116 -6.91 22.43 -2.19
CA GLN A 116 -7.30 23.66 -2.89
C GLN A 116 -8.80 23.91 -2.76
N GLU A 117 -9.62 22.90 -2.93
CA GLU A 117 -11.06 22.98 -2.76
C GLU A 117 -11.46 23.43 -1.34
N TYR A 118 -10.88 22.80 -0.31
CA TYR A 118 -11.15 23.19 1.08
C TYR A 118 -10.68 24.59 1.40
N GLN A 119 -9.49 24.99 0.93
CA GLN A 119 -8.99 26.32 1.13
C GLN A 119 -9.92 27.36 0.49
N GLN A 120 -10.29 27.17 -0.78
CA GLN A 120 -11.20 28.07 -1.50
C GLN A 120 -12.56 28.19 -0.80
N ARG A 121 -13.11 27.06 -0.34
CA ARG A 121 -14.37 27.06 0.41
C ARG A 121 -14.23 27.79 1.75
N PHE A 122 -13.16 27.56 2.48
CA PHE A 122 -12.90 28.29 3.72
C PHE A 122 -12.80 29.78 3.47
N ASP A 123 -12.04 30.21 2.46
CA ASP A 123 -11.85 31.63 2.17
C ASP A 123 -13.16 32.31 1.78
N SER A 124 -14.01 31.66 0.98
CA SER A 124 -15.31 32.17 0.56
C SER A 124 -16.40 32.11 1.64
N ALA A 125 -16.35 31.13 2.54
CA ALA A 125 -17.38 30.92 3.55
C ALA A 125 -17.54 32.13 4.47
N LYS A 126 -18.79 32.52 4.74
CA LYS A 126 -19.14 33.60 5.67
C LYS A 126 -19.94 33.04 6.83
N VAL A 127 -19.61 33.46 8.03
CA VAL A 127 -20.44 33.15 9.21
C VAL A 127 -21.80 33.83 9.05
N SER A 128 -22.86 33.05 9.21
CA SER A 128 -24.25 33.58 9.12
C SER A 128 -24.47 34.68 10.16
N PRO A 129 -24.97 35.85 9.79
CA PRO A 129 -25.27 36.93 10.72
C PRO A 129 -26.17 36.49 11.90
N ALA A 130 -27.16 35.65 11.63
CA ALA A 130 -28.07 35.11 12.65
C ALA A 130 -27.38 34.13 13.63
N ARG A 131 -26.18 33.67 13.34
CA ARG A 131 -25.43 32.71 14.16
C ARG A 131 -24.17 33.29 14.81
N GLN A 132 -23.88 34.57 14.58
CA GLN A 132 -22.67 35.22 15.11
C GLN A 132 -22.56 35.16 16.65
N GLU A 133 -23.68 35.33 17.37
CA GLU A 133 -23.63 35.22 18.82
C GLU A 133 -23.32 33.80 19.33
N ILE A 134 -23.85 32.78 18.69
CA ILE A 134 -23.55 31.37 19.00
C ILE A 134 -22.07 31.08 18.76
N VAL A 135 -21.51 31.60 17.65
CA VAL A 135 -20.08 31.48 17.33
C VAL A 135 -19.25 32.20 18.38
N ALA A 136 -19.64 33.44 18.77
CA ALA A 136 -18.95 34.23 19.79
C ALA A 136 -18.95 33.52 21.15
N GLN A 137 -20.07 32.88 21.55
CA GLN A 137 -20.14 32.06 22.75
C GLN A 137 -19.18 30.87 22.71
N SER A 138 -19.12 30.15 21.57
CA SER A 138 -18.18 29.05 21.38
C SER A 138 -16.74 29.55 21.49
N VAL A 139 -16.40 30.66 20.84
CA VAL A 139 -15.07 31.29 20.92
C VAL A 139 -14.71 31.67 22.37
N ARG A 140 -15.64 32.26 23.12
CA ARG A 140 -15.41 32.56 24.54
C ARG A 140 -15.12 31.31 25.37
N LYS A 141 -15.89 30.21 25.19
CA LYS A 141 -15.63 28.92 25.86
C LYS A 141 -14.25 28.37 25.51
N ILE A 142 -13.85 28.45 24.24
CA ILE A 142 -12.54 28.00 23.76
C ILE A 142 -11.42 28.82 24.41
N LEU A 143 -11.50 30.14 24.34
CA LEU A 143 -10.46 31.03 24.87
C LEU A 143 -10.36 30.97 26.40
N GLY A 144 -11.49 30.84 27.08
CA GLY A 144 -11.52 30.69 28.55
C GLY A 144 -10.85 29.42 29.06
N ASN A 145 -10.72 28.39 28.19
CA ASN A 145 -10.07 27.12 28.53
C ASN A 145 -8.77 26.90 27.76
N ARG A 146 -8.25 27.90 27.08
CA ARG A 146 -7.06 27.82 26.21
C ARG A 146 -5.89 27.12 26.89
N ALA A 147 -5.57 27.47 28.14
CA ALA A 147 -4.44 26.89 28.86
C ALA A 147 -4.55 25.35 29.06
N ARG A 148 -5.79 24.80 29.14
CA ARG A 148 -5.99 23.34 29.23
C ARG A 148 -5.64 22.67 27.90
N TYR A 149 -6.08 23.22 26.80
CA TYR A 149 -5.80 22.67 25.46
C TYR A 149 -4.31 22.78 25.12
N GLU A 150 -3.68 23.95 25.39
CA GLU A 150 -2.25 24.16 25.17
C GLU A 150 -1.39 23.18 25.96
N ARG A 151 -1.78 22.83 27.18
CA ARG A 151 -1.07 21.86 28.02
C ARG A 151 -1.01 20.47 27.39
N ILE A 152 -2.13 20.01 26.80
CA ILE A 152 -2.20 18.73 26.11
C ILE A 152 -1.37 18.75 24.84
N THR A 153 -1.46 19.81 24.05
CA THR A 153 -0.83 19.90 22.74
C THR A 153 0.62 20.38 22.77
N LYS A 154 1.15 20.72 23.95
CA LYS A 154 2.49 21.32 24.14
C LYS A 154 3.63 20.56 23.45
N SER A 155 3.56 19.23 23.44
CA SER A 155 4.58 18.35 22.84
C SER A 155 4.18 17.85 21.45
N MET A 156 3.15 18.42 20.86
CA MET A 156 2.59 17.98 19.55
C MET A 156 2.74 19.11 18.53
N THR A 157 2.71 18.73 17.25
CA THR A 157 2.58 19.69 16.16
C THR A 157 1.14 20.21 16.00
N MET A 158 0.17 19.53 16.64
CA MET A 158 -1.24 19.84 16.60
C MET A 158 -1.54 21.18 17.27
N PRO A 159 -2.23 22.11 16.61
CA PRO A 159 -2.65 23.37 17.21
C PRO A 159 -3.66 23.14 18.35
N TRP A 160 -3.52 23.85 19.45
CA TRP A 160 -4.42 23.75 20.60
C TRP A 160 -5.89 24.03 20.24
N TYR A 161 -6.13 24.95 19.33
CA TYR A 161 -7.49 25.32 18.89
C TYR A 161 -8.14 24.24 18.03
N PHE A 162 -7.37 23.37 17.36
CA PHE A 162 -7.92 22.20 16.68
C PHE A 162 -8.57 21.25 17.69
N LEU A 163 -7.87 20.95 18.79
CA LEU A 163 -8.40 20.13 19.88
C LEU A 163 -9.61 20.78 20.55
N ALA A 164 -9.55 22.10 20.78
CA ALA A 164 -10.64 22.85 21.38
C ALA A 164 -11.93 22.82 20.54
N ILE A 165 -11.81 22.93 19.22
CA ILE A 165 -12.94 22.87 18.29
C ILE A 165 -13.57 21.48 18.31
N ILE A 166 -12.76 20.39 18.26
CA ILE A 166 -13.29 19.01 18.41
C ILE A 166 -14.04 18.87 19.74
N HIS A 167 -13.47 19.38 20.85
CA HIS A 167 -14.15 19.31 22.15
C HIS A 167 -15.51 20.01 22.12
N GLY A 168 -15.61 21.13 21.44
CA GLY A 168 -16.90 21.79 21.23
C GLY A 168 -17.89 20.95 20.47
N LEU A 169 -17.42 20.31 19.39
CA LEU A 169 -18.26 19.51 18.49
C LEU A 169 -18.74 18.20 19.14
N GLU A 170 -17.89 17.54 19.93
CA GLU A 170 -18.20 16.23 20.53
C GLU A 170 -18.92 16.35 21.88
N ALA A 171 -18.58 17.35 22.69
CA ALA A 171 -19.01 17.41 24.07
C ALA A 171 -19.54 18.79 24.52
N ASP A 172 -19.78 19.73 23.60
CA ASP A 172 -20.18 21.11 23.89
C ASP A 172 -19.31 21.78 24.98
N PHE A 173 -18.00 21.55 24.88
CA PHE A 173 -16.99 22.07 25.84
C PHE A 173 -17.14 21.56 27.27
N ARG A 174 -17.84 20.43 27.50
CA ARG A 174 -18.00 19.83 28.82
C ARG A 174 -16.78 19.00 29.18
N PHE A 175 -16.15 19.39 30.28
CA PHE A 175 -14.96 18.72 30.80
C PHE A 175 -15.26 17.52 31.72
N ASP A 176 -16.52 17.16 31.88
CA ASP A 176 -17.01 15.96 32.57
C ASP A 176 -17.38 14.81 31.63
N SER A 177 -17.10 14.99 30.35
CA SER A 177 -17.47 14.06 29.28
C SER A 177 -16.27 13.65 28.42
N HIS A 178 -16.28 12.42 27.92
CA HIS A 178 -15.25 11.90 27.04
C HIS A 178 -15.17 12.68 25.72
N LEU A 179 -13.95 12.99 25.27
CA LEU A 179 -13.72 13.61 23.98
C LEU A 179 -14.09 12.72 22.80
N HIS A 180 -14.19 11.42 23.01
CA HIS A 180 -14.51 10.45 21.95
C HIS A 180 -15.95 10.59 21.44
N ASN A 181 -16.92 10.83 22.31
CA ASN A 181 -18.35 10.76 21.99
C ASN A 181 -19.27 11.42 23.02
N GLY A 182 -18.73 12.17 23.99
CA GLY A 182 -19.49 12.84 25.02
C GLY A 182 -20.07 11.93 26.11
N ASP A 183 -19.65 10.67 26.23
CA ASP A 183 -20.03 9.82 27.37
C ASP A 183 -19.41 10.34 28.68
N PRO A 184 -20.01 10.03 29.86
CA PRO A 184 -19.48 10.49 31.15
C PRO A 184 -18.10 9.90 31.46
N LEU A 185 -17.20 10.69 32.04
CA LEU A 185 -15.86 10.29 32.48
C LEU A 185 -15.86 9.32 33.67
N THR A 186 -17.01 9.10 34.30
CA THR A 186 -17.18 8.17 35.43
C THR A 186 -17.01 6.68 35.03
N GLY A 187 -17.05 6.38 33.76
CA GLY A 187 -16.84 5.04 33.19
C GLY A 187 -16.07 5.11 31.88
N ARG A 188 -15.82 3.96 31.26
CA ARG A 188 -15.37 3.90 29.85
C ARG A 188 -16.52 4.22 28.92
N THR A 189 -16.20 4.67 27.71
CA THR A 189 -17.23 4.93 26.69
C THR A 189 -18.05 3.67 26.40
N VAL A 190 -19.36 3.82 26.26
CA VAL A 190 -20.32 2.74 25.91
C VAL A 190 -20.79 2.88 24.46
N ARG A 191 -20.88 4.10 23.93
CA ARG A 191 -21.12 4.38 22.51
C ARG A 191 -19.82 4.28 21.71
N VAL A 192 -19.91 4.26 20.39
CA VAL A 192 -18.76 4.16 19.49
C VAL A 192 -17.88 5.42 19.59
N PRO A 193 -16.56 5.24 19.73
CA PRO A 193 -15.80 4.03 20.01
C PRO A 193 -15.98 3.56 21.47
N ALA A 194 -16.46 2.32 21.67
CA ALA A 194 -16.70 1.78 22.99
C ALA A 194 -15.40 1.33 23.70
N GLY A 195 -15.44 1.29 25.06
CA GLY A 195 -14.32 0.78 25.88
C GLY A 195 -13.15 1.73 26.01
N ARG A 196 -13.36 3.04 25.78
CA ARG A 196 -12.29 4.07 25.83
C ARG A 196 -12.35 4.92 27.10
N PRO A 197 -11.21 5.43 27.57
CA PRO A 197 -9.81 5.13 27.25
C PRO A 197 -9.45 3.66 27.48
N ALA A 198 -8.54 3.09 26.64
CA ALA A 198 -8.13 1.70 26.79
C ALA A 198 -7.28 1.45 28.04
N ARG A 199 -6.56 2.48 28.52
CA ARG A 199 -5.68 2.44 29.68
C ARG A 199 -6.26 3.30 30.81
N GLY A 200 -5.78 3.10 32.02
CA GLY A 200 -6.23 3.82 33.21
C GLY A 200 -7.49 3.19 33.83
N THR A 201 -7.99 3.80 34.89
CA THR A 201 -9.15 3.36 35.68
C THR A 201 -10.12 4.52 35.89
N PRO A 202 -11.43 4.33 35.67
CA PRO A 202 -12.41 5.37 35.98
C PRO A 202 -12.41 5.74 37.47
N PRO A 203 -12.81 6.97 37.82
CA PRO A 203 -13.17 8.07 36.91
C PRO A 203 -11.94 8.66 36.21
N PHE A 204 -12.10 8.97 34.93
CA PHE A 204 -11.02 9.54 34.11
C PHE A 204 -11.01 11.07 34.21
N SER A 205 -9.83 11.68 34.10
CA SER A 205 -9.71 13.10 33.78
C SER A 205 -10.07 13.36 32.32
N TRP A 206 -10.49 14.57 32.00
CA TRP A 206 -10.72 14.95 30.61
C TRP A 206 -9.43 14.87 29.78
N GLU A 207 -8.29 15.19 30.37
CA GLU A 207 -6.96 15.14 29.77
C GLU A 207 -6.58 13.71 29.35
N GLU A 208 -6.85 12.71 30.21
CA GLU A 208 -6.63 11.29 29.88
C GLU A 208 -7.51 10.86 28.71
N SER A 209 -8.79 11.27 28.72
CA SER A 209 -9.71 11.01 27.63
C SER A 209 -9.26 11.68 26.32
N ALA A 210 -8.83 12.94 26.39
CA ALA A 210 -8.36 13.69 25.23
C ALA A 210 -7.10 13.07 24.60
N MET A 211 -6.13 12.68 25.43
CA MET A 211 -4.91 12.01 24.96
C MET A 211 -5.22 10.67 24.29
N ASP A 212 -6.14 9.89 24.85
CA ASP A 212 -6.57 8.62 24.26
C ASP A 212 -7.30 8.85 22.92
N ALA A 213 -8.17 9.85 22.84
CA ALA A 213 -8.88 10.21 21.60
C ALA A 213 -7.90 10.66 20.49
N ILE A 214 -6.89 11.46 20.84
CA ILE A 214 -5.84 11.90 19.93
C ILE A 214 -5.08 10.68 19.36
N ALA A 215 -4.70 9.73 20.23
CA ALA A 215 -3.96 8.53 19.83
C ALA A 215 -4.80 7.59 18.95
N VAL A 216 -6.07 7.36 19.29
CA VAL A 216 -7.00 6.53 18.53
C VAL A 216 -7.20 7.06 17.11
N ASN A 217 -7.38 8.36 16.98
CA ASN A 217 -7.56 9.02 15.69
C ASN A 217 -6.23 9.32 14.97
N ARG A 218 -5.09 8.96 15.57
CA ARG A 218 -3.74 9.16 15.04
C ARG A 218 -3.43 10.62 14.70
N TYR A 219 -3.99 11.56 15.44
CA TYR A 219 -3.71 12.99 15.26
C TYR A 219 -2.29 13.36 15.66
N ASP A 220 -1.66 12.56 16.53
CA ASP A 220 -0.25 12.64 16.88
C ASP A 220 0.69 12.34 15.69
N LYS A 221 0.19 11.70 14.62
CA LYS A 221 0.91 11.39 13.39
C LYS A 221 0.56 12.33 12.22
N TRP A 222 -0.46 13.16 12.39
CA TRP A 222 -0.84 14.11 11.36
C TRP A 222 0.10 15.32 11.38
N ASN A 223 0.51 15.79 10.20
CA ASN A 223 1.50 16.87 10.07
C ASN A 223 1.02 18.07 9.24
N ASP A 224 -0.13 17.97 8.58
CA ASP A 224 -0.71 19.10 7.83
C ASP A 224 -1.77 19.82 8.65
N TRP A 225 -1.33 20.80 9.45
CA TRP A 225 -2.20 21.64 10.28
C TRP A 225 -2.58 22.96 9.61
N SER A 226 -2.44 23.05 8.28
CA SER A 226 -3.04 24.12 7.49
C SER A 226 -4.57 24.13 7.62
N ILE A 227 -5.21 25.21 7.22
CA ILE A 227 -6.69 25.28 7.20
C ILE A 227 -7.26 24.08 6.44
N ALA A 228 -6.79 23.84 5.22
CA ALA A 228 -7.27 22.72 4.41
C ALA A 228 -7.01 21.37 5.08
N GLY A 229 -5.83 21.16 5.67
CA GLY A 229 -5.50 19.94 6.40
C GLY A 229 -6.40 19.69 7.60
N MET A 230 -6.69 20.72 8.40
CA MET A 230 -7.64 20.62 9.52
C MET A 230 -9.05 20.30 9.04
N LEU A 231 -9.53 20.93 7.95
CA LEU A 231 -10.86 20.67 7.40
C LEU A 231 -11.02 19.24 6.92
N ILE A 232 -9.99 18.69 6.26
CA ILE A 232 -9.95 17.27 5.85
C ILE A 232 -10.10 16.36 7.08
N VAL A 233 -9.37 16.65 8.16
CA VAL A 233 -9.42 15.82 9.38
C VAL A 233 -10.78 15.93 10.05
N TRP A 234 -11.35 17.12 10.19
CA TRP A 234 -12.68 17.31 10.79
C TRP A 234 -13.78 16.62 9.98
N GLU A 235 -13.75 16.70 8.65
CA GLU A 235 -14.76 16.01 7.85
C GLU A 235 -14.62 14.49 7.97
N ARG A 236 -13.38 13.97 7.95
CA ARG A 236 -13.13 12.53 8.14
C ARG A 236 -13.56 12.03 9.52
N TYR A 237 -13.40 12.86 10.57
CA TYR A 237 -13.82 12.52 11.92
C TYR A 237 -15.33 12.27 12.00
N ASN A 238 -16.11 13.13 11.41
CA ASN A 238 -17.58 13.00 11.34
C ASN A 238 -18.04 11.96 10.30
N GLY A 239 -17.15 11.52 9.41
CA GLY A 239 -17.47 10.66 8.29
C GLY A 239 -17.89 11.40 7.03
N LEU A 240 -17.66 10.75 5.88
CA LEU A 240 -17.86 11.33 4.55
C LEU A 240 -19.29 11.12 4.01
N GLY A 241 -20.22 10.63 4.83
CA GLY A 241 -21.57 10.25 4.43
C GLY A 241 -22.40 11.39 3.84
N TYR A 242 -22.12 12.64 4.17
CA TYR A 242 -22.83 13.80 3.61
C TYR A 242 -22.55 14.01 2.11
N ARG A 243 -21.38 13.59 1.63
CA ARG A 243 -21.00 13.74 0.22
C ARG A 243 -21.92 13.03 -0.75
N GLN A 244 -22.50 11.89 -0.37
CA GLN A 244 -23.47 11.15 -1.20
C GLN A 244 -24.76 11.92 -1.45
N TYR A 245 -25.09 12.89 -0.59
CA TYR A 245 -26.27 13.76 -0.72
C TYR A 245 -25.93 15.10 -1.38
N GLY A 246 -24.67 15.34 -1.76
CA GLY A 246 -24.21 16.62 -2.27
C GLY A 246 -24.27 17.76 -1.24
N ILE A 247 -24.27 17.42 0.06
CA ILE A 247 -24.40 18.37 1.16
C ILE A 247 -23.06 18.50 1.90
N TYR A 248 -22.70 19.71 2.24
CA TYR A 248 -21.57 19.96 3.10
C TYR A 248 -21.87 19.54 4.54
N SER A 249 -20.95 18.79 5.14
CA SER A 249 -21.12 18.29 6.50
C SER A 249 -21.40 19.43 7.50
N PRO A 250 -22.50 19.37 8.27
CA PRO A 250 -22.77 20.37 9.32
C PRO A 250 -21.70 20.40 10.39
N TYR A 251 -21.01 19.30 10.65
CA TYR A 251 -19.86 19.22 11.57
C TYR A 251 -18.75 20.21 11.18
N VAL A 252 -18.57 20.44 9.89
CA VAL A 252 -17.58 21.37 9.36
C VAL A 252 -18.18 22.74 9.06
N TRP A 253 -19.36 22.81 8.43
CA TRP A 253 -19.85 24.02 7.78
C TRP A 253 -21.09 24.67 8.41
N ALA A 254 -21.70 24.07 9.44
CA ALA A 254 -22.85 24.68 10.08
C ALA A 254 -22.53 26.09 10.63
N CYS A 255 -23.51 26.96 10.64
CA CYS A 255 -23.39 28.39 10.95
C CYS A 255 -22.61 29.20 9.91
N THR A 256 -22.33 28.64 8.72
CA THR A 256 -21.85 29.40 7.56
C THR A 256 -22.87 29.39 6.45
N ASP A 257 -22.68 30.24 5.43
CA ASP A 257 -23.49 30.30 4.21
C ASP A 257 -23.37 29.07 3.31
N LEU A 258 -22.41 28.17 3.56
CA LEU A 258 -22.23 26.92 2.83
C LEU A 258 -23.10 25.76 3.35
N TYR A 259 -23.77 25.92 4.49
CA TYR A 259 -24.67 24.91 5.04
C TYR A 259 -26.02 25.52 5.41
N ALA A 260 -27.08 24.94 4.88
CA ALA A 260 -28.46 25.33 5.25
C ALA A 260 -29.13 24.24 6.07
N LYS A 261 -29.27 23.03 5.53
CA LYS A 261 -30.01 21.93 6.12
C LYS A 261 -29.51 20.58 5.60
N GLY A 262 -30.02 19.50 6.17
CA GLY A 262 -29.65 18.13 5.89
C GLY A 262 -28.64 17.61 6.88
N ARG A 263 -29.08 16.68 7.77
CA ARG A 263 -28.19 16.07 8.76
C ARG A 263 -28.65 14.67 9.12
N TYR A 264 -27.73 13.88 9.63
CA TYR A 264 -28.07 12.66 10.35
C TYR A 264 -28.68 13.02 11.71
N VAL A 265 -29.87 12.51 12.00
CA VAL A 265 -30.56 12.69 13.28
C VAL A 265 -30.38 11.50 14.21
N ALA A 266 -29.97 10.35 13.66
CA ALA A 266 -29.52 9.14 14.33
C ALA A 266 -28.59 8.37 13.40
N ASP A 267 -27.97 7.30 13.90
CA ASP A 267 -27.11 6.43 13.11
C ASP A 267 -27.86 5.91 11.88
N GLY A 268 -27.29 6.14 10.70
CA GLY A 268 -27.86 5.75 9.42
C GLY A 268 -29.12 6.50 8.99
N ARG A 269 -29.70 7.39 9.84
CA ARG A 269 -30.93 8.12 9.52
C ARG A 269 -30.66 9.56 9.13
N PHE A 270 -30.64 9.83 7.86
CA PHE A 270 -30.49 11.17 7.29
C PHE A 270 -31.84 11.84 7.10
N GLU A 271 -31.96 13.12 7.46
CA GLU A 271 -33.13 13.96 7.25
C GLU A 271 -32.74 15.24 6.48
N ALA A 272 -33.25 15.36 5.26
CA ALA A 272 -32.89 16.44 4.33
C ALA A 272 -33.32 17.84 4.81
N ASN A 273 -34.37 17.93 5.63
CA ASN A 273 -34.90 19.20 6.15
C ASN A 273 -34.47 19.52 7.58
N ALA A 274 -33.73 18.64 8.25
CA ALA A 274 -33.24 18.90 9.59
C ALA A 274 -32.04 19.85 9.56
N GLU A 275 -32.04 20.86 10.44
CA GLU A 275 -30.94 21.81 10.60
C GLU A 275 -30.03 21.45 11.77
N SER A 276 -28.74 21.77 11.64
CA SER A 276 -27.83 21.70 12.78
C SER A 276 -28.04 22.90 13.72
N ARG A 277 -28.18 22.61 15.01
CA ARG A 277 -28.22 23.64 16.06
C ARG A 277 -26.84 24.07 16.52
N GLN A 278 -25.85 23.19 16.34
CA GLN A 278 -24.46 23.41 16.71
C GLN A 278 -23.71 24.04 15.54
N CYS A 279 -22.82 25.00 15.82
CA CYS A 279 -21.92 25.54 14.79
C CYS A 279 -20.82 24.56 14.42
N GLY A 280 -20.46 24.54 13.15
CA GLY A 280 -19.38 23.70 12.62
C GLY A 280 -18.00 24.29 12.89
N ALA A 281 -16.99 23.47 12.62
CA ALA A 281 -15.58 23.80 12.85
C ALA A 281 -15.15 25.11 12.16
N VAL A 282 -15.58 25.34 10.92
CA VAL A 282 -15.22 26.55 10.14
C VAL A 282 -15.72 27.82 10.82
N ALA A 283 -16.96 27.82 11.31
CA ALA A 283 -17.51 29.01 11.96
C ALA A 283 -16.73 29.34 13.25
N MET A 284 -16.39 28.33 14.05
CA MET A 284 -15.57 28.50 15.26
C MET A 284 -14.15 28.97 14.93
N LEU A 285 -13.51 28.36 13.92
CA LEU A 285 -12.16 28.76 13.50
C LEU A 285 -12.12 30.19 12.96
N LYS A 286 -13.10 30.58 12.12
CA LYS A 286 -13.22 31.97 11.65
C LYS A 286 -13.43 32.93 12.79
N GLY A 287 -14.23 32.58 13.78
CA GLY A 287 -14.41 33.37 14.98
C GLY A 287 -13.10 33.54 15.77
N LEU A 288 -12.32 32.50 15.96
CA LEU A 288 -11.01 32.58 16.62
C LEU A 288 -10.00 33.43 15.84
N ILE A 289 -9.96 33.30 14.51
CA ILE A 289 -9.10 34.13 13.64
C ILE A 289 -9.52 35.60 13.77
N ALA A 290 -10.82 35.90 13.75
CA ALA A 290 -11.32 37.26 13.84
C ALA A 290 -10.97 37.97 15.17
N THR A 291 -10.78 37.21 16.27
CA THR A 291 -10.25 37.76 17.52
C THR A 291 -8.75 38.00 17.53
N GLY A 292 -8.02 37.62 16.51
CA GLY A 292 -6.56 37.64 16.49
C GLY A 292 -5.91 36.61 17.42
N SER A 293 -6.69 35.70 18.02
CA SER A 293 -6.18 34.73 19.01
C SER A 293 -5.44 33.54 18.37
N VAL A 294 -5.69 33.28 17.11
CA VAL A 294 -5.06 32.18 16.34
C VAL A 294 -4.66 32.63 14.94
N SER A 295 -3.57 32.06 14.46
CA SER A 295 -3.09 32.21 13.08
C SER A 295 -2.75 30.80 12.56
N PRO A 296 -3.63 30.20 11.76
CA PRO A 296 -3.37 28.86 11.20
C PRO A 296 -2.09 28.85 10.36
N PRO A 297 -1.29 27.78 10.43
CA PRO A 297 -0.08 27.66 9.62
C PRO A 297 -0.42 27.60 8.13
N ALA A 298 0.50 28.06 7.32
CA ALA A 298 0.42 27.85 5.87
C ALA A 298 0.46 26.36 5.53
N GLY A 299 -0.23 25.98 4.48
CA GLY A 299 -0.20 24.60 4.00
C GLY A 299 1.18 24.16 3.49
N PRO A 300 1.41 22.85 3.36
CA PRO A 300 2.61 22.34 2.72
C PRO A 300 2.67 22.86 1.27
N LYS A 301 3.87 23.27 0.87
CA LYS A 301 4.15 23.75 -0.49
C LYS A 301 4.06 22.63 -1.51
#